data_1d029a05496e4fb579b832b06872848c
#
_entry.id   1d029a05496e4fb579b832b06872848c
#
_cell.length_a   1.000
_cell.length_b   1.000
_cell.length_c   1.000
_cell.angle_alpha   90.00
_cell.angle_beta   90.00
_cell.angle_gamma   90.00
#
_symmetry.space_group_name_H-M   'P 1'
#
loop_
_entity.id
_entity.type
_entity.pdbx_description
1 polymer ?
#
loop_
_entity_poly.entity_id
_entity_poly.type
_entity_poly.pdbx_seq_one_letter_code
_entity_poly.pdbx_strand_id
1 'polypeptide(L)'
;MCHTVVVPAATASATEPHGSLLAADLAACCGPITGTVLDAPGAERLAAVLKALAEPTRLRLVSLIAGQEDAEACVCELTAPVGLSQPTVSHHLKILVEAGLLERTQRGKWAYYRLVPAALDALAAVFGRR
;
A
#
# COMPACT_ATOMS: atom_id res chain seq x y z
N MET A 1 13.06 -5.06 -16.93
CA MET A 1 12.72 -6.01 -16.09
C MET A 1 12.95 -5.68 -14.69
N CYS A 2 12.22 -6.32 -13.88
CA CYS A 2 12.25 -6.04 -12.49
C CYS A 2 13.61 -6.20 -11.93
N HIS A 3 14.33 -7.13 -12.39
CA HIS A 3 15.62 -7.40 -11.82
C HIS A 3 16.63 -6.40 -12.17
N THR A 4 16.49 -5.80 -13.27
CA THR A 4 17.48 -4.91 -13.63
C THR A 4 17.48 -3.75 -12.81
N VAL A 5 16.51 -3.47 -12.39
CA VAL A 5 16.50 -2.34 -11.74
C VAL A 5 17.19 -2.38 -10.60
N VAL A 6 17.41 -3.24 -10.35
CA VAL A 6 17.94 -3.29 -9.32
C VAL A 6 18.97 -2.84 -8.96
N VAL A 7 19.32 -2.92 -9.55
CA VAL A 7 20.24 -2.59 -9.26
C VAL A 7 20.50 -1.56 -8.70
N PRO A 8 20.36 -1.24 -8.92
CA PRO A 8 20.78 -0.26 -8.43
C PRO A 8 20.36 0.10 -7.28
N ALA A 9 19.98 -0.26 -7.49
CA ALA A 9 19.63 0.16 -6.76
C ALA A 9 19.86 0.00 -5.73
N ALA A 10 20.08 -0.46 -5.99
CA ALA A 10 20.18 -0.61 -5.15
C ALA A 10 20.72 0.04 -4.43
N THR A 11 20.94 0.24 -4.71
CA THR A 11 21.36 0.85 -4.20
C THR A 11 21.04 1.56 -3.34
N ALA A 12 20.86 1.67 -3.35
CA ALA A 12 20.59 2.44 -2.66
C ALA A 12 19.90 2.16 -1.74
N SER A 13 19.61 1.93 -1.90
CA SER A 13 18.90 1.67 -1.23
C SER A 13 18.97 1.37 -0.06
N ALA A 14 19.30 0.87 -0.02
CA ALA A 14 19.51 0.39 1.07
C ALA A 14 19.15 1.11 2.19
N THR A 15 19.32 2.12 2.17
CA THR A 15 19.12 2.86 3.22
C THR A 15 17.74 2.97 3.57
N GLU A 16 16.88 2.65 2.76
CA GLU A 16 15.57 2.81 3.05
C GLU A 16 14.98 1.62 3.50
N PRO A 17 14.94 1.35 4.66
CA PRO A 17 14.48 0.15 5.15
C PRO A 17 13.09 -0.14 4.72
N HIS A 18 12.19 0.68 4.97
CA HIS A 18 10.88 0.31 4.67
C HIS A 18 10.35 1.03 3.51
N GLY A 19 10.94 2.05 3.14
CA GLY A 19 10.47 2.77 2.04
C GLY A 19 10.48 2.00 0.78
N SER A 20 11.32 1.03 0.71
CA SER A 20 11.43 0.29 -0.50
C SER A 20 10.24 -0.54 -0.80
N LEU A 21 9.34 -0.72 0.11
CA LEU A 21 8.21 -1.55 -0.11
C LEU A 21 6.97 -0.79 -0.48
N LEU A 22 7.09 0.41 -0.96
CA LEU A 22 5.91 1.16 -1.30
C LEU A 22 5.19 0.53 -2.48
N ALA A 23 3.89 0.40 -2.35
CA ALA A 23 3.11 -0.21 -3.39
C ALA A 23 3.21 0.53 -4.71
N ALA A 24 3.38 1.83 -4.68
CA ALA A 24 3.48 2.62 -5.90
C ALA A 24 4.66 2.23 -6.77
N ASP A 25 5.68 1.61 -6.19
CA ASP A 25 6.86 1.23 -6.95
C ASP A 25 6.73 -0.11 -7.65
N LEU A 26 5.67 -0.83 -7.41
CA LEU A 26 5.52 -2.16 -7.96
C LEU A 26 5.49 -2.18 -9.48
N ALA A 27 4.85 -1.20 -10.08
CA ALA A 27 4.72 -1.20 -11.53
C ALA A 27 6.09 -1.12 -12.20
N ALA A 28 6.99 -0.31 -11.62
CA ALA A 28 8.32 -0.17 -12.19
C ALA A 28 9.16 -1.42 -11.99
N CYS A 29 8.95 -2.05 -10.86
CA CYS A 29 9.74 -3.22 -10.53
C CYS A 29 9.17 -4.49 -11.11
N CYS A 30 7.84 -4.65 -11.12
CA CYS A 30 7.27 -5.96 -11.40
C CYS A 30 6.52 -6.09 -12.71
N GLY A 31 6.14 -4.98 -13.30
CA GLY A 31 5.44 -5.01 -14.56
C GLY A 31 4.19 -5.87 -14.53
N PRO A 32 3.52 -6.06 -15.68
CA PRO A 32 2.34 -6.93 -15.73
C PRO A 32 2.74 -8.38 -15.47
N ILE A 33 2.02 -9.00 -14.59
CA ILE A 33 2.35 -10.38 -14.20
C ILE A 33 2.21 -11.35 -15.38
N THR A 34 1.38 -11.00 -16.35
CA THR A 34 1.22 -11.85 -17.52
C THR A 34 2.26 -11.56 -18.59
N GLY A 35 3.05 -10.54 -18.43
CA GLY A 35 4.03 -10.13 -19.43
C GLY A 35 5.45 -10.49 -19.10
N THR A 36 5.76 -10.84 -17.88
CA THR A 36 7.11 -11.07 -17.42
C THR A 36 7.10 -12.06 -16.30
N VAL A 37 8.12 -12.87 -16.24
CA VAL A 37 8.24 -13.80 -15.10
C VAL A 37 8.77 -13.01 -13.91
N LEU A 38 8.10 -13.14 -12.80
CA LEU A 38 8.44 -12.42 -11.60
C LEU A 38 9.64 -13.08 -10.93
N ASP A 39 10.65 -12.33 -10.60
CA ASP A 39 11.79 -12.91 -9.88
C ASP A 39 11.49 -12.95 -8.37
N ALA A 40 12.39 -13.55 -7.61
CA ALA A 40 12.14 -13.75 -6.18
C ALA A 40 11.99 -12.41 -5.43
N PRO A 41 12.86 -11.43 -5.61
CA PRO A 41 12.66 -10.16 -4.92
C PRO A 41 11.36 -9.46 -5.32
N GLY A 42 11.00 -9.53 -6.59
CA GLY A 42 9.75 -8.95 -7.04
C GLY A 42 8.55 -9.63 -6.43
N ALA A 43 8.61 -10.95 -6.32
CA ALA A 43 7.53 -11.71 -5.70
C ALA A 43 7.40 -11.35 -4.21
N GLU A 44 8.52 -11.17 -3.53
CA GLU A 44 8.48 -10.80 -2.12
C GLU A 44 7.86 -9.44 -1.90
N ARG A 45 8.21 -8.47 -2.73
CA ARG A 45 7.65 -7.13 -2.62
C ARG A 45 6.16 -7.12 -2.91
N LEU A 46 5.77 -7.80 -3.98
CA LEU A 46 4.36 -7.86 -4.34
C LEU A 46 3.57 -8.58 -3.25
N ALA A 47 4.11 -9.68 -2.75
CA ALA A 47 3.43 -10.44 -1.71
C ALA A 47 3.24 -9.60 -0.44
N ALA A 48 4.21 -8.77 -0.08
CA ALA A 48 4.10 -7.94 1.11
C ALA A 48 2.93 -6.96 0.99
N VAL A 49 2.76 -6.36 -0.18
CA VAL A 49 1.65 -5.44 -0.40
C VAL A 49 0.32 -6.20 -0.37
N LEU A 50 0.28 -7.34 -1.03
CA LEU A 50 -0.95 -8.13 -1.07
C LEU A 50 -1.33 -8.64 0.32
N LYS A 51 -0.35 -9.00 1.14
CA LYS A 51 -0.64 -9.43 2.50
C LYS A 51 -1.25 -8.30 3.32
N ALA A 52 -0.81 -7.08 3.10
CA ALA A 52 -1.38 -5.94 3.80
C ALA A 52 -2.85 -5.77 3.44
N LEU A 53 -3.23 -6.10 2.21
CA LEU A 53 -4.61 -5.97 1.78
C LEU A 53 -5.46 -7.20 2.09
N ALA A 54 -4.83 -8.36 2.24
CA ALA A 54 -5.57 -9.62 2.33
C ALA A 54 -6.12 -9.87 3.72
N GLU A 55 -6.96 -8.97 4.18
CA GLU A 55 -7.62 -9.08 5.46
C GLU A 55 -8.91 -8.26 5.35
N PRO A 56 -10.05 -8.82 5.71
CA PRO A 56 -11.34 -8.17 5.43
C PRO A 56 -11.46 -6.76 5.99
N THR A 57 -11.00 -6.54 7.21
CA THR A 57 -11.11 -5.21 7.80
C THR A 57 -10.26 -4.20 7.04
N ARG A 58 -9.07 -4.61 6.63
CA ARG A 58 -8.20 -3.71 5.89
C ARG A 58 -8.76 -3.37 4.52
N LEU A 59 -9.37 -4.34 3.84
CA LEU A 59 -10.04 -4.05 2.58
C LEU A 59 -11.19 -3.09 2.77
N ARG A 60 -11.96 -3.27 3.85
CA ARG A 60 -13.05 -2.35 4.14
C ARG A 60 -12.54 -0.95 4.44
N LEU A 61 -11.44 -0.84 5.18
CA LEU A 61 -10.87 0.46 5.50
C LEU A 61 -10.42 1.19 4.23
N VAL A 62 -9.76 0.50 3.33
CA VAL A 62 -9.35 1.10 2.05
C VAL A 62 -10.58 1.56 1.28
N SER A 63 -11.62 0.74 1.24
CA SER A 63 -12.84 1.08 0.54
C SER A 63 -13.52 2.31 1.14
N LEU A 64 -13.59 2.35 2.48
CA LEU A 64 -14.20 3.48 3.16
C LEU A 64 -13.45 4.78 2.90
N ILE A 65 -12.13 4.72 2.95
CA ILE A 65 -11.30 5.89 2.71
C ILE A 65 -11.43 6.34 1.26
N ALA A 66 -11.42 5.40 0.33
CA ALA A 66 -11.54 5.73 -1.09
C ALA A 66 -12.88 6.38 -1.40
N GLY A 67 -13.90 6.06 -0.65
CA GLY A 67 -15.22 6.63 -0.87
C GLY A 67 -15.43 8.00 -0.27
N GLN A 68 -14.48 8.50 0.52
CA GLN A 68 -14.59 9.82 1.12
C GLN A 68 -14.14 10.89 0.14
N GLU A 69 -14.55 12.11 0.43
CA GLU A 69 -14.11 13.22 -0.37
C GLU A 69 -12.61 13.30 -0.28
N ASP A 70 -11.95 13.51 -1.38
CA ASP A 70 -10.49 13.54 -1.47
C ASP A 70 -9.80 12.25 -1.03
N ALA A 71 -10.56 11.16 -0.93
CA ALA A 71 -10.04 9.85 -0.53
C ALA A 71 -9.22 9.96 0.76
N GLU A 72 -9.78 10.67 1.74
CA GLU A 72 -9.11 10.90 3.02
C GLU A 72 -10.12 10.81 4.15
N ALA A 73 -9.73 10.23 5.28
CA ALA A 73 -10.60 10.11 6.43
C ALA A 73 -9.81 10.17 7.73
N CYS A 74 -10.46 10.68 8.76
CA CYS A 74 -9.93 10.66 10.11
C CYS A 74 -10.15 9.27 10.69
N VAL A 75 -9.22 8.81 11.54
CA VAL A 75 -9.41 7.52 12.20
C VAL A 75 -10.72 7.52 12.97
N CYS A 76 -11.14 8.65 13.48
CA CYS A 76 -12.37 8.75 14.23
C CYS A 76 -13.60 8.44 13.39
N GLU A 77 -13.50 8.58 12.09
CA GLU A 77 -14.62 8.30 11.19
C GLU A 77 -14.66 6.84 10.75
N LEU A 78 -13.62 6.10 11.04
CA LEU A 78 -13.51 4.74 10.54
C LEU A 78 -13.91 3.67 11.56
N THR A 79 -13.93 4.01 12.85
CA THR A 79 -14.20 3.01 13.86
C THR A 79 -15.63 2.49 13.83
N ALA A 80 -16.59 3.37 13.70
CA ALA A 80 -17.98 2.95 13.72
C ALA A 80 -18.35 2.02 12.54
N PRO A 81 -17.99 2.37 11.31
CA PRO A 81 -18.36 1.50 10.19
C PRO A 81 -17.80 0.09 10.29
N VAL A 82 -16.58 -0.06 10.84
CA VAL A 82 -15.99 -1.40 10.92
C VAL A 82 -16.28 -2.09 12.24
N GLY A 83 -16.81 -1.36 13.22
CA GLY A 83 -17.22 -1.96 14.49
C GLY A 83 -16.07 -2.39 15.38
N LEU A 84 -14.94 -1.75 15.27
CA LEU A 84 -13.76 -2.09 16.07
C LEU A 84 -13.29 -0.88 16.86
N SER A 85 -12.49 -1.13 17.90
CA SER A 85 -11.97 -0.06 18.73
C SER A 85 -10.94 0.75 17.96
N GLN A 86 -10.70 1.96 18.41
CA GLN A 86 -9.74 2.84 17.75
C GLN A 86 -8.32 2.25 17.74
N PRO A 87 -7.81 1.65 18.83
CA PRO A 87 -6.47 1.04 18.74
C PRO A 87 -6.38 -0.06 17.71
N THR A 88 -7.44 -0.86 17.57
CA THR A 88 -7.45 -1.94 16.59
C THR A 88 -7.47 -1.38 15.17
N VAL A 89 -8.31 -0.37 14.93
CA VAL A 89 -8.37 0.27 13.63
C VAL A 89 -7.03 0.91 13.30
N SER A 90 -6.42 1.60 14.27
CA SER A 90 -5.12 2.25 14.06
C SER A 90 -4.05 1.22 13.71
N HIS A 91 -4.10 0.04 14.31
CA HIS A 91 -3.14 -1.01 13.98
C HIS A 91 -3.27 -1.44 12.52
N HIS A 92 -4.49 -1.65 12.06
CA HIS A 92 -4.71 -2.01 10.66
C HIS A 92 -4.27 -0.89 9.71
N LEU A 93 -4.54 0.36 10.09
CA LEU A 93 -4.15 1.49 9.26
C LEU A 93 -2.62 1.61 9.18
N LYS A 94 -1.94 1.30 10.27
CA LYS A 94 -0.48 1.33 10.28
C LYS A 94 0.10 0.32 9.28
N ILE A 95 -0.48 -0.86 9.23
CA ILE A 95 -0.04 -1.88 8.29
C ILE A 95 -0.21 -1.39 6.85
N LEU A 96 -1.33 -0.72 6.58
CA LEU A 96 -1.59 -0.19 5.24
C LEU A 96 -0.63 0.95 4.89
N VAL A 97 -0.29 1.78 5.87
CA VAL A 97 0.67 2.86 5.64
C VAL A 97 2.05 2.28 5.36
N GLU A 98 2.45 1.27 6.11
CA GLU A 98 3.76 0.65 5.92
C GLU A 98 3.89 -0.02 4.56
N ALA A 99 2.78 -0.47 4.01
CA ALA A 99 2.78 -1.07 2.68
C ALA A 99 2.71 -0.01 1.57
N GLY A 100 2.57 1.24 1.93
CA GLY A 100 2.52 2.32 0.94
C GLY A 100 1.17 2.53 0.30
N LEU A 101 0.12 1.95 0.88
CA LEU A 101 -1.23 2.09 0.33
C LEU A 101 -1.92 3.34 0.85
N LEU A 102 -1.55 3.77 2.05
CA LEU A 102 -2.09 4.97 2.66
C LEU A 102 -0.97 5.88 3.13
N GLU A 103 -1.29 7.16 3.26
CA GLU A 103 -0.40 8.13 3.88
C GLU A 103 -1.10 8.66 5.12
N ARG A 104 -0.34 8.89 6.16
CA ARG A 104 -0.86 9.40 7.42
C ARG A 104 -0.42 10.83 7.63
N THR A 105 -1.34 11.68 8.03
CA THR A 105 -1.06 13.07 8.36
C THR A 105 -1.66 13.39 9.72
N GLN A 106 -0.91 14.06 10.56
CA GLN A 106 -1.42 14.47 11.86
C GLN A 106 -1.94 15.89 11.76
N ARG A 107 -3.15 16.12 12.21
CA ARG A 107 -3.74 17.46 12.23
C ARG A 107 -4.29 17.68 13.64
N GLY A 108 -3.55 18.43 14.43
CA GLY A 108 -3.92 18.64 15.81
C GLY A 108 -3.87 17.33 16.55
N LYS A 109 -4.98 16.91 17.15
CA LYS A 109 -5.05 15.68 17.90
C LYS A 109 -5.43 14.52 17.05
N TRP A 110 -5.80 14.71 15.78
CA TRP A 110 -6.37 13.64 14.98
C TRP A 110 -5.44 13.20 13.88
N ALA A 111 -5.42 11.90 13.60
CA ALA A 111 -4.66 11.35 12.50
C ALA A 111 -5.61 11.18 11.32
N TYR A 112 -5.17 11.62 10.17
CA TYR A 112 -5.92 11.47 8.92
C TYR A 112 -5.16 10.52 8.01
N TYR A 113 -5.90 9.71 7.29
CA TYR A 113 -5.33 8.71 6.39
C TYR A 113 -5.87 8.95 4.99
N ARG A 114 -4.96 9.04 4.05
CA ARG A 114 -5.32 9.29 2.66
C ARG A 114 -4.84 8.16 1.77
N LEU A 115 -5.67 7.78 0.81
CA LEU A 115 -5.30 6.77 -0.15
C LEU A 115 -4.20 7.29 -1.05
N VAL A 116 -3.27 6.44 -1.41
CA VAL A 116 -2.22 6.76 -2.38
C VAL A 116 -2.67 6.20 -3.72
N PRO A 117 -3.19 7.04 -4.63
CA PRO A 117 -3.75 6.53 -5.88
C PRO A 117 -2.73 5.77 -6.71
N ALA A 118 -1.47 6.21 -6.71
CA ALA A 118 -0.43 5.55 -7.46
C ALA A 118 -0.23 4.11 -7.01
N ALA A 119 -0.52 3.80 -5.74
CA ALA A 119 -0.37 2.45 -5.23
C ALA A 119 -1.41 1.52 -5.84
N LEU A 120 -2.65 1.98 -5.91
CA LEU A 120 -3.69 1.16 -6.53
C LEU A 120 -3.46 1.02 -8.02
N ASP A 121 -3.01 2.10 -8.67
CA ASP A 121 -2.69 2.05 -10.10
C ASP A 121 -1.57 1.04 -10.36
N ALA A 122 -0.58 1.00 -9.49
CA ALA A 122 0.52 0.06 -9.64
C ALA A 122 0.04 -1.38 -9.50
N LEU A 123 -0.84 -1.65 -8.54
CA LEU A 123 -1.40 -2.98 -8.39
C LEU A 123 -2.24 -3.36 -9.61
N ALA A 124 -3.04 -2.42 -10.10
CA ALA A 124 -3.85 -2.68 -11.29
C ALA A 124 -2.95 -2.99 -12.48
N ALA A 125 -1.83 -2.29 -12.60
CA ALA A 125 -0.90 -2.54 -13.70
C ALA A 125 -0.26 -3.92 -13.60
N VAL A 126 0.04 -4.37 -12.39
CA VAL A 126 0.65 -5.69 -12.18
C VAL A 126 -0.32 -6.79 -12.60
N PHE A 127 -1.59 -6.65 -12.26
CA PHE A 127 -2.57 -7.69 -12.56
C PHE A 127 -3.37 -7.41 -13.83
N GLY A 128 -3.11 -6.29 -14.48
CA GLY A 128 -3.79 -5.99 -15.72
C GLY A 128 -3.26 -6.84 -16.86
N ARG A 129 -4.05 -6.94 -17.91
CA ARG A 129 -3.61 -7.69 -19.07
C ARG A 129 -2.85 -6.77 -20.00
N ARG A 130 -1.95 -7.33 -20.75
CA ARG A 130 -1.15 -6.57 -21.68
C ARG A 130 -1.94 -6.15 -22.89
#